data_3368840f014d711e513e95d641d57897
#
_entry.id   3368840f014d711e513e95d641d57897
#
_cell.length_a   1.000
_cell.length_b   1.000
_cell.length_c   1.000
_cell.angle_alpha   90.00
_cell.angle_beta   90.00
_cell.angle_gamma   90.00
#
_symmetry.space_group_name_H-M   'P 1'
#
loop_
_entity.id
_entity.type
_entity.pdbx_description
1 polymer ?
#
loop_
_entity_poly.entity_id
_entity_poly.type
_entity_poly.pdbx_seq_one_letter_code
_entity_poly.pdbx_strand_id
1 'polypeptide(L)'
;MHVLGGVIVAVIAVLLLRLVYLQIYDGDYYASLADGNRIRIIPSVAPRGNFFDRNGTPLVMNRPSFTVSLLPLSGTIPEDVIERLSVLLHVPTEEIHKKIDAHVGFDPIRIKQDIGPEVYTIIEEQRDKYPGVMIEAQPIRDYVYKTWGAHVFGYVSEISNEELEKRKAEGYKSGDIVGKFGLERVYDKTVRGTDGGRQVEVDVAGKPVNNLGTKEPVAGNDLVLTIDATIQVAAERAIDQQLSSIGANAAAAVVMNPQTGEVLALVSRPSFDPNLFVNGISTKDWKVINENPYHPMDNKAITGEYPPGSTFKIVTGTAALQENVVSPNEIIYDSGRHWIIPKG
;
A
#
# COMPACT_ATOMS: atom_id res chain seq x y z
N MET A 1 52.49 -23.84 49.74
CA MET A 1 51.60 -24.65 48.87
C MET A 1 50.17 -24.71 49.37
N HIS A 2 49.85 -24.85 50.65
CA HIS A 2 48.47 -24.96 51.16
C HIS A 2 47.60 -23.70 50.93
N VAL A 3 48.17 -22.49 51.05
CA VAL A 3 47.45 -21.24 50.82
C VAL A 3 46.98 -21.08 49.34
N LEU A 4 47.87 -21.43 48.40
CA LEU A 4 47.55 -21.38 46.98
C LEU A 4 46.44 -22.39 46.61
N GLY A 5 46.50 -23.60 47.18
CA GLY A 5 45.47 -24.62 47.03
C GLY A 5 44.14 -24.18 47.59
N GLY A 6 44.13 -23.51 48.76
CA GLY A 6 42.87 -22.93 49.33
C GLY A 6 42.26 -21.86 48.47
N VAL A 7 43.05 -20.97 47.86
CA VAL A 7 42.55 -19.92 46.94
C VAL A 7 41.93 -20.54 45.68
N ILE A 8 42.58 -21.56 45.10
CA ILE A 8 42.07 -22.26 43.92
C ILE A 8 40.69 -22.91 44.20
N VAL A 9 40.60 -23.62 45.35
CA VAL A 9 39.32 -24.26 45.75
C VAL A 9 38.23 -23.22 45.99
N ALA A 10 38.56 -22.09 46.62
CA ALA A 10 37.57 -21.00 46.82
C ALA A 10 37.08 -20.41 45.50
N VAL A 11 37.96 -20.17 44.53
CA VAL A 11 37.58 -19.68 43.20
C VAL A 11 36.71 -20.70 42.48
N ILE A 12 37.04 -21.98 42.50
CA ILE A 12 36.23 -23.04 41.90
C ILE A 12 34.85 -23.11 42.56
N ALA A 13 34.77 -23.01 43.90
CA ALA A 13 33.48 -23.01 44.60
C ALA A 13 32.61 -21.82 44.21
N VAL A 14 33.16 -20.60 44.05
CA VAL A 14 32.44 -19.43 43.59
C VAL A 14 31.94 -19.63 42.15
N LEU A 15 32.75 -20.18 41.26
CA LEU A 15 32.34 -20.46 39.87
C LEU A 15 31.23 -21.51 39.81
N LEU A 16 31.30 -22.57 40.62
CA LEU A 16 30.25 -23.58 40.70
C LEU A 16 28.93 -22.99 41.23
N LEU A 17 29.00 -22.19 42.29
CA LEU A 17 27.81 -21.48 42.81
C LEU A 17 27.19 -20.56 41.77
N ARG A 18 28.03 -19.84 41.02
CA ARG A 18 27.54 -18.99 39.91
C ARG A 18 26.94 -19.82 38.79
N LEU A 19 27.49 -20.96 38.45
CA LEU A 19 26.97 -21.88 37.44
C LEU A 19 25.59 -22.44 37.87
N VAL A 20 25.44 -22.85 39.11
CA VAL A 20 24.17 -23.31 39.70
C VAL A 20 23.13 -22.20 39.65
N TYR A 21 23.50 -20.96 40.00
CA TYR A 21 22.62 -19.81 39.93
C TYR A 21 22.12 -19.57 38.49
N LEU A 22 23.02 -19.54 37.50
CA LEU A 22 22.71 -19.32 36.11
C LEU A 22 21.90 -20.44 35.45
N GLN A 23 22.14 -21.71 35.85
CA GLN A 23 21.50 -22.86 35.22
C GLN A 23 20.19 -23.29 35.90
N ILE A 24 20.08 -23.06 37.22
CA ILE A 24 18.91 -23.51 37.98
C ILE A 24 18.01 -22.35 38.36
N TYR A 25 18.53 -21.25 38.87
CA TYR A 25 17.72 -20.13 39.32
C TYR A 25 17.25 -19.24 38.16
N ASP A 26 18.19 -18.86 37.29
CA ASP A 26 17.87 -18.05 36.09
C ASP A 26 17.76 -18.91 34.80
N GLY A 27 17.76 -20.23 34.94
CA GLY A 27 17.79 -21.17 33.81
C GLY A 27 16.64 -20.93 32.80
N ASP A 28 15.42 -20.79 33.31
CA ASP A 28 14.26 -20.54 32.47
C ASP A 28 14.35 -19.18 31.74
N TYR A 29 14.92 -18.17 32.39
CA TYR A 29 15.13 -16.85 31.78
C TYR A 29 16.15 -16.94 30.64
N TYR A 30 17.29 -17.59 30.84
CA TYR A 30 18.29 -17.75 29.79
C TYR A 30 17.83 -18.70 28.68
N ALA A 31 17.05 -19.73 29.01
CA ALA A 31 16.42 -20.60 28.03
C ALA A 31 15.46 -19.82 27.15
N SER A 32 14.62 -18.96 27.74
CA SER A 32 13.69 -18.11 26.97
C SER A 32 14.40 -17.11 26.05
N LEU A 33 15.52 -16.53 26.51
CA LEU A 33 16.38 -15.69 25.68
C LEU A 33 17.03 -16.47 24.53
N ALA A 34 17.51 -17.69 24.79
CA ALA A 34 18.07 -18.55 23.76
C ALA A 34 17.01 -18.96 22.72
N ASP A 35 15.82 -19.33 23.16
CA ASP A 35 14.70 -19.65 22.27
C ASP A 35 14.24 -18.43 21.48
N GLY A 36 14.17 -17.25 22.09
CA GLY A 36 13.90 -15.98 21.40
C GLY A 36 14.92 -15.62 20.34
N ASN A 37 16.17 -16.04 20.49
CA ASN A 37 17.22 -15.86 19.47
C ASN A 37 17.18 -16.91 18.37
N ARG A 38 16.72 -18.12 18.68
CA ARG A 38 16.71 -19.27 17.78
C ARG A 38 15.45 -19.35 16.93
N ILE A 39 14.32 -18.91 17.49
CA ILE A 39 13.01 -18.98 16.82
C ILE A 39 12.69 -17.64 16.16
N ARG A 40 12.40 -17.68 14.87
CA ARG A 40 11.97 -16.51 14.08
C ARG A 40 10.58 -16.74 13.48
N ILE A 41 9.82 -15.68 13.40
CA ILE A 41 8.56 -15.67 12.64
C ILE A 41 8.85 -14.96 11.33
N ILE A 42 8.79 -15.71 10.22
CA ILE A 42 8.84 -15.15 8.87
C ILE A 42 7.41 -14.82 8.48
N PRO A 43 7.04 -13.53 8.36
CA PRO A 43 5.68 -13.15 8.05
C PRO A 43 5.31 -13.59 6.63
N SER A 44 4.09 -14.12 6.45
CA SER A 44 3.51 -14.42 5.16
C SER A 44 2.38 -13.43 4.91
N VAL A 45 2.59 -12.50 3.97
CA VAL A 45 1.65 -11.42 3.69
C VAL A 45 0.38 -11.99 3.05
N ALA A 46 -0.78 -11.60 3.58
CA ALA A 46 -2.06 -11.97 3.02
C ALA A 46 -2.33 -11.24 1.70
N PRO A 47 -2.86 -11.91 0.67
CA PRO A 47 -3.37 -11.22 -0.50
C PRO A 47 -4.55 -10.32 -0.11
N ARG A 48 -4.58 -9.11 -0.62
CA ARG A 48 -5.73 -8.21 -0.45
C ARG A 48 -6.90 -8.71 -1.28
N GLY A 49 -8.14 -8.49 -0.82
CA GLY A 49 -9.34 -8.77 -1.60
C GLY A 49 -9.31 -8.08 -2.97
N ASN A 50 -9.79 -8.76 -3.99
CA ASN A 50 -9.83 -8.25 -5.35
C ASN A 50 -11.05 -7.33 -5.54
N PHE A 51 -10.98 -6.45 -6.55
CA PHE A 51 -12.14 -5.66 -6.96
C PHE A 51 -12.64 -6.16 -8.31
N PHE A 52 -13.93 -6.41 -8.37
CA PHE A 52 -14.62 -6.83 -9.58
C PHE A 52 -15.68 -5.80 -9.97
N ASP A 53 -15.94 -5.71 -11.25
CA ASP A 53 -17.11 -4.99 -11.72
C ASP A 53 -18.41 -5.75 -11.40
N ARG A 54 -19.56 -5.16 -11.72
CA ARG A 54 -20.87 -5.79 -11.50
C ARG A 54 -21.07 -7.12 -12.22
N ASN A 55 -20.28 -7.41 -13.26
CA ASN A 55 -20.34 -8.59 -14.11
C ASN A 55 -19.26 -9.64 -13.75
N GLY A 56 -18.45 -9.37 -12.73
CA GLY A 56 -17.33 -10.23 -12.32
C GLY A 56 -16.04 -9.99 -13.09
N THR A 57 -15.94 -8.91 -13.88
CA THR A 57 -14.71 -8.54 -14.56
C THR A 57 -13.68 -8.02 -13.55
N PRO A 58 -12.43 -8.54 -13.53
CA PRO A 58 -11.43 -8.08 -12.58
C PRO A 58 -10.96 -6.65 -12.90
N LEU A 59 -10.98 -5.80 -11.88
CA LEU A 59 -10.58 -4.39 -11.96
C LEU A 59 -9.27 -4.14 -11.23
N VAL A 60 -9.14 -4.70 -10.02
CA VAL A 60 -7.93 -4.62 -9.19
C VAL A 60 -7.67 -6.00 -8.60
N MET A 61 -6.46 -6.50 -8.83
CA MET A 61 -6.06 -7.86 -8.48
C MET A 61 -4.80 -7.86 -7.62
N ASN A 62 -4.31 -9.06 -7.32
CA ASN A 62 -2.97 -9.25 -6.79
C ASN A 62 -2.19 -10.10 -7.79
N ARG A 63 -0.93 -9.74 -8.03
CA ARG A 63 -0.01 -10.57 -8.79
C ARG A 63 1.14 -11.04 -7.91
N PRO A 64 1.72 -12.21 -8.17
CA PRO A 64 2.92 -12.65 -7.46
C PRO A 64 4.10 -11.71 -7.77
N SER A 65 4.90 -11.46 -6.78
CA SER A 65 6.11 -10.66 -6.87
C SER A 65 7.16 -11.20 -5.91
N PHE A 66 8.43 -10.97 -6.20
CA PHE A 66 9.53 -11.32 -5.30
C PHE A 66 10.02 -10.06 -4.59
N THR A 67 10.21 -10.19 -3.28
CA THR A 67 10.72 -9.14 -2.40
C THR A 67 12.07 -9.55 -1.85
N VAL A 68 13.06 -8.67 -1.98
CA VAL A 68 14.37 -8.82 -1.32
C VAL A 68 14.30 -8.14 0.03
N SER A 69 14.59 -8.90 1.07
CA SER A 69 14.67 -8.42 2.44
C SER A 69 16.02 -8.79 3.07
N LEU A 70 16.46 -7.99 4.02
CA LEU A 70 17.61 -8.29 4.89
C LEU A 70 17.11 -8.81 6.23
N LEU A 71 17.65 -9.92 6.68
CA LEU A 71 17.42 -10.41 8.03
C LEU A 71 18.37 -9.69 8.99
N PRO A 72 17.86 -8.99 10.03
CA PRO A 72 18.70 -8.43 11.08
C PRO A 72 19.30 -9.58 11.90
N LEU A 73 20.47 -10.06 11.49
CA LEU A 73 21.23 -11.05 12.20
C LEU A 73 21.82 -10.43 13.46
N SER A 74 22.25 -11.24 14.43
CA SER A 74 22.91 -10.80 15.65
C SER A 74 24.29 -10.11 15.42
N GLY A 75 24.54 -9.64 14.22
CA GLY A 75 25.74 -8.91 13.79
C GLY A 75 25.41 -7.88 12.71
N THR A 76 26.39 -7.03 12.42
CA THR A 76 26.30 -6.04 11.34
C THR A 76 26.22 -6.78 10.00
N ILE A 77 25.29 -6.38 9.14
CA ILE A 77 25.24 -6.86 7.74
C ILE A 77 26.54 -6.46 7.07
N PRO A 78 27.26 -7.39 6.42
CA PRO A 78 28.54 -7.07 5.80
C PRO A 78 28.38 -5.98 4.72
N GLU A 79 29.26 -4.98 4.74
CA GLU A 79 29.20 -3.84 3.82
C GLU A 79 29.28 -4.27 2.36
N ASP A 80 30.06 -5.28 2.06
CA ASP A 80 30.19 -5.85 0.71
C ASP A 80 28.89 -6.49 0.19
N VAL A 81 28.00 -6.95 1.08
CA VAL A 81 26.66 -7.42 0.73
C VAL A 81 25.76 -6.22 0.36
N ILE A 82 25.84 -5.13 1.13
CA ILE A 82 25.08 -3.91 0.86
C ILE A 82 25.49 -3.30 -0.48
N GLU A 83 26.80 -3.20 -0.76
CA GLU A 83 27.31 -2.73 -2.03
C GLU A 83 26.83 -3.59 -3.21
N ARG A 84 26.93 -4.92 -3.09
CA ARG A 84 26.42 -5.83 -4.14
C ARG A 84 24.92 -5.70 -4.36
N LEU A 85 24.13 -5.60 -3.29
CA LEU A 85 22.68 -5.38 -3.39
C LEU A 85 22.37 -4.03 -4.02
N SER A 86 23.10 -2.98 -3.67
CA SER A 86 22.93 -1.64 -4.24
C SER A 86 23.06 -1.68 -5.79
N VAL A 87 24.10 -2.31 -6.28
CA VAL A 87 24.34 -2.47 -7.73
C VAL A 87 23.26 -3.33 -8.37
N LEU A 88 22.96 -4.49 -7.79
CA LEU A 88 22.03 -5.47 -8.37
C LEU A 88 20.58 -4.96 -8.38
N LEU A 89 20.18 -4.27 -7.30
CA LEU A 89 18.82 -3.77 -7.13
C LEU A 89 18.64 -2.34 -7.69
N HIS A 90 19.70 -1.65 -8.10
CA HIS A 90 19.68 -0.23 -8.46
C HIS A 90 19.08 0.63 -7.34
N VAL A 91 19.49 0.38 -6.09
CA VAL A 91 19.11 1.13 -4.89
C VAL A 91 20.37 1.73 -4.28
N PRO A 92 20.45 3.04 -4.04
CA PRO A 92 21.64 3.65 -3.43
C PRO A 92 21.97 3.02 -2.07
N THR A 93 23.25 2.85 -1.76
CA THR A 93 23.73 2.28 -0.47
C THR A 93 23.21 3.08 0.71
N GLU A 94 23.14 4.41 0.58
CA GLU A 94 22.62 5.31 1.61
C GLU A 94 21.13 5.04 1.93
N GLU A 95 20.35 4.64 0.92
CA GLU A 95 18.96 4.28 1.13
C GLU A 95 18.83 2.94 1.87
N ILE A 96 19.69 1.97 1.54
CA ILE A 96 19.74 0.68 2.23
C ILE A 96 20.13 0.89 3.69
N HIS A 97 21.18 1.68 3.96
CA HIS A 97 21.59 2.03 5.33
C HIS A 97 20.48 2.72 6.10
N LYS A 98 19.81 3.70 5.50
CA LYS A 98 18.69 4.39 6.12
C LYS A 98 17.56 3.44 6.52
N LYS A 99 17.28 2.42 5.72
CA LYS A 99 16.27 1.40 6.05
C LYS A 99 16.74 0.50 7.21
N ILE A 100 18.02 0.15 7.23
CA ILE A 100 18.62 -0.64 8.31
C ILE A 100 18.60 0.14 9.63
N ASP A 101 19.03 1.39 9.62
CA ASP A 101 19.12 2.26 10.81
C ASP A 101 17.75 2.62 11.38
N ALA A 102 16.75 2.77 10.53
CA ALA A 102 15.37 3.06 10.95
C ALA A 102 14.64 1.83 11.49
N HIS A 103 15.20 0.63 11.28
CA HIS A 103 14.55 -0.62 11.67
C HIS A 103 14.71 -0.89 13.17
N VAL A 104 13.60 -1.25 13.81
CA VAL A 104 13.58 -1.67 15.21
C VAL A 104 12.94 -3.05 15.30
N GLY A 105 13.70 -4.03 15.74
CA GLY A 105 13.21 -5.39 15.92
C GLY A 105 13.98 -6.44 15.12
N PHE A 106 13.36 -7.58 14.95
CA PHE A 106 13.97 -8.76 14.31
C PHE A 106 13.26 -9.17 13.01
N ASP A 107 12.24 -8.41 12.63
CA ASP A 107 11.49 -8.66 11.38
C ASP A 107 12.39 -8.38 10.16
N PRO A 108 12.18 -9.06 9.03
CA PRO A 108 12.97 -8.79 7.83
C PRO A 108 12.83 -7.34 7.35
N ILE A 109 13.96 -6.71 7.05
CA ILE A 109 14.03 -5.34 6.53
C ILE A 109 13.82 -5.40 5.02
N ARG A 110 12.68 -4.91 4.55
CA ARG A 110 12.36 -4.89 3.12
C ARG A 110 13.23 -3.88 2.37
N ILE A 111 14.05 -4.36 1.44
CA ILE A 111 14.95 -3.51 0.64
C ILE A 111 14.28 -3.12 -0.67
N LYS A 112 13.81 -4.10 -1.45
CA LYS A 112 13.13 -3.86 -2.72
C LYS A 112 12.06 -4.91 -2.98
N GLN A 113 10.90 -4.46 -3.38
CA GLN A 113 9.80 -5.29 -3.88
C GLN A 113 9.84 -5.35 -5.41
N ASP A 114 9.13 -6.31 -5.95
CA ASP A 114 8.91 -6.47 -7.38
C ASP A 114 10.22 -6.61 -8.18
N ILE A 115 11.11 -7.46 -7.67
CA ILE A 115 12.33 -7.80 -8.40
C ILE A 115 12.00 -8.75 -9.56
N GLY A 116 12.67 -8.53 -10.67
CA GLY A 116 12.55 -9.42 -11.83
C GLY A 116 13.15 -10.82 -11.59
N PRO A 117 12.80 -11.79 -12.43
CA PRO A 117 13.32 -13.16 -12.34
C PRO A 117 14.85 -13.22 -12.46
N GLU A 118 15.47 -12.30 -13.19
CA GLU A 118 16.94 -12.23 -13.33
C GLU A 118 17.62 -11.97 -11.98
N VAL A 119 17.13 -10.99 -11.23
CA VAL A 119 17.66 -10.64 -9.90
C VAL A 119 17.45 -11.81 -8.93
N TYR A 120 16.26 -12.42 -8.97
CA TYR A 120 15.96 -13.62 -8.19
C TYR A 120 16.98 -14.73 -8.44
N THR A 121 17.22 -15.04 -9.73
CA THR A 121 18.14 -16.11 -10.14
C THR A 121 19.57 -15.81 -9.67
N ILE A 122 20.06 -14.58 -9.86
CA ILE A 122 21.43 -14.20 -9.44
C ILE A 122 21.63 -14.37 -7.93
N ILE A 123 20.67 -13.94 -7.11
CA ILE A 123 20.79 -14.06 -5.65
C ILE A 123 20.70 -15.54 -5.22
N GLU A 124 19.80 -16.32 -5.81
CA GLU A 124 19.63 -17.73 -5.46
C GLU A 124 20.82 -18.60 -5.90
N GLU A 125 21.40 -18.34 -7.07
CA GLU A 125 22.58 -19.06 -7.55
C GLU A 125 23.86 -18.71 -6.76
N GLN A 126 23.95 -17.49 -6.23
CA GLN A 126 25.13 -17.00 -5.50
C GLN A 126 24.82 -16.73 -4.02
N ARG A 127 23.99 -17.56 -3.41
CA ARG A 127 23.51 -17.37 -2.05
C ARG A 127 24.60 -17.20 -1.00
N ASP A 128 25.74 -17.85 -1.19
CA ASP A 128 26.93 -17.74 -0.37
C ASP A 128 27.54 -16.32 -0.35
N LYS A 129 27.31 -15.53 -1.42
CA LYS A 129 27.75 -14.13 -1.53
C LYS A 129 26.74 -13.14 -0.95
N TYR A 130 25.54 -13.59 -0.59
CA TYR A 130 24.45 -12.77 -0.05
C TYR A 130 23.99 -13.27 1.34
N PRO A 131 24.91 -13.41 2.33
CA PRO A 131 24.50 -13.82 3.68
C PRO A 131 23.51 -12.80 4.27
N GLY A 132 22.47 -13.31 4.94
CA GLY A 132 21.43 -12.47 5.52
C GLY A 132 20.41 -11.89 4.52
N VAL A 133 20.55 -12.16 3.23
CA VAL A 133 19.56 -11.79 2.22
C VAL A 133 18.50 -12.88 2.11
N MET A 134 17.24 -12.48 2.14
CA MET A 134 16.08 -13.35 1.98
C MET A 134 15.24 -12.87 0.80
N ILE A 135 14.76 -13.83 0.00
CA ILE A 135 13.79 -13.54 -1.06
C ILE A 135 12.51 -14.27 -0.75
N GLU A 136 11.41 -13.55 -0.80
CA GLU A 136 10.08 -14.11 -0.58
C GLU A 136 9.14 -13.76 -1.72
N ALA A 137 8.30 -14.72 -2.09
CA ALA A 137 7.17 -14.46 -2.97
C ALA A 137 6.07 -13.79 -2.14
N GLN A 138 5.68 -12.57 -2.52
CA GLN A 138 4.62 -11.82 -1.86
C GLN A 138 3.63 -11.31 -2.90
N PRO A 139 2.32 -11.32 -2.58
CA PRO A 139 1.33 -10.71 -3.47
C PRO A 139 1.50 -9.19 -3.45
N ILE A 140 1.54 -8.58 -4.63
CA ILE A 140 1.47 -7.12 -4.76
C ILE A 140 0.22 -6.71 -5.52
N ARG A 141 -0.27 -5.50 -5.22
CA ARG A 141 -1.45 -4.93 -5.84
C ARG A 141 -1.23 -4.65 -7.31
N ASP A 142 -2.21 -4.96 -8.14
CA ASP A 142 -2.20 -4.75 -9.59
C ASP A 142 -3.50 -4.09 -10.04
N TYR A 143 -3.39 -2.87 -10.53
CA TYR A 143 -4.49 -2.09 -11.10
C TYR A 143 -4.52 -2.35 -12.61
N VAL A 144 -5.36 -3.30 -13.02
CA VAL A 144 -5.38 -3.90 -14.36
C VAL A 144 -5.50 -2.87 -15.48
N TYR A 145 -6.31 -1.85 -15.26
CA TYR A 145 -6.58 -0.81 -16.26
C TYR A 145 -5.73 0.46 -16.08
N LYS A 146 -4.73 0.42 -15.20
CA LYS A 146 -3.80 1.53 -14.93
C LYS A 146 -4.55 2.81 -14.55
N THR A 147 -4.58 3.79 -15.47
CA THR A 147 -5.17 5.11 -15.20
C THR A 147 -6.71 5.13 -15.17
N TRP A 148 -7.38 4.06 -15.62
CA TRP A 148 -8.83 4.01 -15.66
C TRP A 148 -9.42 3.65 -14.30
N GLY A 149 -10.42 4.42 -13.87
CA GLY A 149 -11.03 4.22 -12.57
C GLY A 149 -10.11 4.50 -11.38
N ALA A 150 -8.91 5.05 -11.59
CA ALA A 150 -7.92 5.29 -10.55
C ALA A 150 -8.47 6.08 -9.37
N HIS A 151 -9.32 7.07 -9.62
CA HIS A 151 -9.95 7.88 -8.57
C HIS A 151 -11.03 7.13 -7.78
N VAL A 152 -11.62 6.07 -8.35
CA VAL A 152 -12.57 5.18 -7.67
C VAL A 152 -11.80 4.20 -6.81
N PHE A 153 -10.88 3.46 -7.42
CA PHE A 153 -10.14 2.42 -6.73
C PHE A 153 -9.19 3.00 -5.69
N GLY A 154 -8.54 4.10 -6.01
CA GLY A 154 -7.47 4.67 -5.20
C GLY A 154 -6.15 3.94 -5.41
N TYR A 155 -5.31 3.95 -4.39
CA TYR A 155 -4.02 3.26 -4.42
C TYR A 155 -3.62 2.81 -3.02
N VAL A 156 -2.68 1.87 -2.98
CA VAL A 156 -2.04 1.39 -1.76
C VAL A 156 -0.60 1.87 -1.70
N SER A 157 -0.09 2.06 -0.49
CA SER A 157 1.32 2.33 -0.22
C SER A 157 1.66 1.92 1.20
N GLU A 158 2.94 1.93 1.54
CA GLU A 158 3.40 1.66 2.89
C GLU A 158 2.81 2.66 3.90
N ILE A 159 2.46 2.18 5.09
CA ILE A 159 1.94 3.00 6.17
C ILE A 159 2.98 4.03 6.62
N SER A 160 2.59 5.30 6.74
CA SER A 160 3.47 6.33 7.28
C SER A 160 3.53 6.26 8.82
N ASN A 161 4.58 6.85 9.42
CA ASN A 161 4.70 6.89 10.87
C ASN A 161 3.50 7.57 11.55
N GLU A 162 2.97 8.63 10.94
CA GLU A 162 1.80 9.34 11.46
C GLU A 162 0.52 8.49 11.42
N GLU A 163 0.35 7.72 10.34
CA GLU A 163 -0.78 6.79 10.22
C GLU A 163 -0.63 5.61 11.18
N LEU A 164 0.60 5.10 11.34
CA LEU A 164 0.91 4.00 12.24
C LEU A 164 0.56 4.38 13.68
N GLU A 165 0.95 5.56 14.16
CA GLU A 165 0.59 6.03 15.50
C GLU A 165 -0.93 6.06 15.73
N LYS A 166 -1.70 6.49 14.72
CA LYS A 166 -3.16 6.53 14.79
C LYS A 166 -3.82 5.17 14.72
N ARG A 167 -3.20 4.21 14.03
CA ARG A 167 -3.78 2.91 13.67
C ARG A 167 -3.12 1.73 14.39
N LYS A 168 -2.17 1.97 15.28
CA LYS A 168 -1.44 0.93 16.03
C LYS A 168 -2.39 0.00 16.83
N ALA A 169 -3.43 0.57 17.42
CA ALA A 169 -4.47 -0.19 18.13
C ALA A 169 -5.30 -1.11 17.19
N GLU A 170 -5.27 -0.86 15.88
CA GLU A 170 -5.92 -1.68 14.87
C GLU A 170 -5.03 -2.84 14.37
N GLY A 171 -3.84 -3.01 14.96
CA GLY A 171 -2.90 -4.10 14.64
C GLY A 171 -2.01 -3.85 13.43
N TYR A 172 -1.87 -2.58 13.01
CA TYR A 172 -0.91 -2.21 11.95
C TYR A 172 0.50 -2.13 12.49
N LYS A 173 1.47 -2.49 11.64
CA LYS A 173 2.90 -2.49 11.91
C LYS A 173 3.63 -1.63 10.87
N SER A 174 4.85 -1.24 11.19
CA SER A 174 5.74 -0.61 10.21
C SER A 174 5.97 -1.55 9.04
N GLY A 175 5.93 -1.02 7.83
CA GLY A 175 6.05 -1.79 6.59
C GLY A 175 4.72 -2.37 6.06
N ASP A 176 3.61 -2.26 6.79
CA ASP A 176 2.30 -2.69 6.29
C ASP A 176 1.85 -1.84 5.10
N ILE A 177 1.21 -2.50 4.13
CA ILE A 177 0.62 -1.84 2.98
C ILE A 177 -0.84 -1.49 3.29
N VAL A 178 -1.18 -0.21 3.17
CA VAL A 178 -2.51 0.33 3.50
C VAL A 178 -3.11 1.10 2.34
N GLY A 179 -4.43 1.12 2.28
CA GLY A 179 -5.16 1.97 1.33
C GLY A 179 -5.00 3.45 1.68
N LYS A 180 -4.55 4.26 0.72
CA LYS A 180 -4.29 5.69 0.90
C LYS A 180 -5.42 6.56 0.36
N PHE A 181 -6.13 6.08 -0.63
CA PHE A 181 -7.15 6.84 -1.35
C PHE A 181 -8.26 5.92 -1.87
N GLY A 182 -9.43 6.47 -2.24
CA GLY A 182 -10.52 5.76 -2.88
C GLY A 182 -11.05 4.58 -2.08
N LEU A 183 -11.52 3.55 -2.78
CA LEU A 183 -12.06 2.33 -2.18
C LEU A 183 -11.02 1.56 -1.38
N GLU A 184 -9.75 1.59 -1.80
CA GLU A 184 -8.66 0.98 -1.05
C GLU A 184 -8.58 1.52 0.38
N ARG A 185 -8.78 2.83 0.57
CA ARG A 185 -8.77 3.46 1.89
C ARG A 185 -10.06 3.19 2.67
N VAL A 186 -11.22 3.34 2.02
CA VAL A 186 -12.52 3.22 2.70
C VAL A 186 -12.76 1.80 3.19
N TYR A 187 -12.38 0.81 2.39
CA TYR A 187 -12.57 -0.62 2.69
C TYR A 187 -11.28 -1.33 3.15
N ASP A 188 -10.25 -0.56 3.56
CA ASP A 188 -8.94 -1.13 3.92
C ASP A 188 -9.03 -2.30 4.89
N LYS A 189 -9.83 -2.18 5.96
CA LYS A 189 -10.04 -3.27 6.95
C LYS A 189 -10.70 -4.51 6.36
N THR A 190 -11.58 -4.32 5.37
CA THR A 190 -12.31 -5.41 4.73
C THR A 190 -11.44 -6.18 3.75
N VAL A 191 -10.61 -5.43 2.98
CA VAL A 191 -9.82 -5.99 1.89
C VAL A 191 -8.40 -6.38 2.29
N ARG A 192 -7.90 -5.97 3.45
CA ARG A 192 -6.51 -6.20 3.88
C ARG A 192 -6.16 -7.68 4.07
N GLY A 193 -7.10 -8.51 4.56
CA GLY A 193 -6.80 -9.88 4.98
C GLY A 193 -6.11 -9.95 6.35
N THR A 194 -5.66 -11.13 6.69
CA THR A 194 -4.93 -11.41 7.93
C THR A 194 -3.66 -12.15 7.61
N ASP A 195 -2.51 -11.57 7.92
CA ASP A 195 -1.22 -12.16 7.65
C ASP A 195 -1.03 -13.47 8.42
N GLY A 196 -0.34 -14.38 7.76
CA GLY A 196 0.18 -15.61 8.32
C GLY A 196 1.62 -15.45 8.78
N GLY A 197 2.29 -16.58 8.96
CA GLY A 197 3.70 -16.62 9.25
C GLY A 197 4.21 -18.04 9.44
N ARG A 198 5.49 -18.23 9.15
CA ARG A 198 6.20 -19.46 9.43
C ARG A 198 7.11 -19.25 10.64
N GLN A 199 6.91 -20.06 11.67
CA GLN A 199 7.81 -20.12 12.80
C GLN A 199 8.96 -21.05 12.43
N VAL A 200 10.15 -20.50 12.29
CA VAL A 200 11.33 -21.23 11.89
C VAL A 200 12.41 -21.16 12.96
N GLU A 201 13.14 -22.25 13.12
CA GLU A 201 14.37 -22.26 13.86
C GLU A 201 15.51 -21.81 12.92
N VAL A 202 16.35 -20.90 13.40
CA VAL A 202 17.46 -20.36 12.62
C VAL A 202 18.79 -20.76 13.25
N ASP A 203 19.82 -20.94 12.42
CA ASP A 203 21.21 -21.13 12.87
C ASP A 203 21.85 -19.79 13.29
N VAL A 204 23.13 -19.85 13.67
CA VAL A 204 23.90 -18.66 14.07
C VAL A 204 24.09 -17.63 12.96
N ALA A 205 23.87 -18.03 11.70
CA ALA A 205 23.88 -17.15 10.54
C ALA A 205 22.47 -16.65 10.15
N GLY A 206 21.43 -16.97 10.97
CA GLY A 206 20.05 -16.60 10.72
C GLY A 206 19.38 -17.41 9.61
N LYS A 207 20.01 -18.48 9.14
CA LYS A 207 19.45 -19.35 8.10
C LYS A 207 18.40 -20.29 8.72
N PRO A 208 17.19 -20.38 8.16
CA PRO A 208 16.19 -21.34 8.59
C PRO A 208 16.70 -22.79 8.46
N VAL A 209 16.69 -23.53 9.57
CA VAL A 209 17.10 -24.95 9.63
C VAL A 209 15.92 -25.89 9.85
N ASN A 210 14.91 -25.46 10.61
CA ASN A 210 13.71 -26.25 10.87
C ASN A 210 12.45 -25.37 10.79
N ASN A 211 11.36 -25.96 10.30
CA ASN A 211 10.02 -25.34 10.37
C ASN A 211 9.30 -25.88 11.62
N LEU A 212 8.99 -24.99 12.56
CA LEU A 212 8.32 -25.35 13.82
C LEU A 212 6.80 -25.23 13.72
N GLY A 213 6.28 -24.47 12.75
CA GLY A 213 4.87 -24.28 12.53
C GLY A 213 4.59 -23.27 11.45
N THR A 214 3.43 -23.41 10.80
CA THR A 214 2.97 -22.47 9.77
C THR A 214 1.54 -22.05 10.11
N LYS A 215 1.31 -20.72 10.11
CA LYS A 215 -0.01 -20.14 10.08
C LYS A 215 -0.23 -19.57 8.69
N GLU A 216 -1.17 -20.18 7.96
CA GLU A 216 -1.48 -19.69 6.62
C GLU A 216 -2.12 -18.30 6.65
N PRO A 217 -1.78 -17.41 5.70
CA PRO A 217 -2.44 -16.12 5.57
C PRO A 217 -3.88 -16.29 5.10
N VAL A 218 -4.77 -15.44 5.57
CA VAL A 218 -6.17 -15.40 5.15
C VAL A 218 -6.37 -14.19 4.25
N ALA A 219 -6.76 -14.42 3.00
CA ALA A 219 -7.02 -13.34 2.05
C ALA A 219 -8.10 -12.38 2.54
N GLY A 220 -8.02 -11.12 2.15
CA GLY A 220 -9.08 -10.14 2.38
C GLY A 220 -10.33 -10.45 1.55
N ASN A 221 -11.45 -9.84 1.94
CA ASN A 221 -12.70 -9.99 1.21
C ASN A 221 -12.67 -9.24 -0.11
N ASP A 222 -13.20 -9.86 -1.14
CA ASP A 222 -13.37 -9.24 -2.44
C ASP A 222 -14.49 -8.17 -2.42
N LEU A 223 -14.38 -7.17 -3.28
CA LEU A 223 -15.42 -6.17 -3.50
C LEU A 223 -16.01 -6.34 -4.89
N VAL A 224 -17.34 -6.48 -4.96
CA VAL A 224 -18.08 -6.38 -6.21
C VAL A 224 -18.69 -4.99 -6.27
N LEU A 225 -18.32 -4.22 -7.29
CA LEU A 225 -18.69 -2.82 -7.47
C LEU A 225 -19.92 -2.71 -8.36
N THR A 226 -20.61 -1.59 -8.28
CA THR A 226 -21.66 -1.23 -9.25
C THR A 226 -21.10 -0.76 -10.59
N ILE A 227 -19.81 -0.44 -10.65
CA ILE A 227 -19.09 -0.08 -11.88
C ILE A 227 -19.25 -1.19 -12.92
N ASP A 228 -19.52 -0.79 -14.15
CA ASP A 228 -19.49 -1.64 -15.33
C ASP A 228 -18.22 -1.32 -16.14
N ALA A 229 -17.33 -2.28 -16.28
CA ALA A 229 -16.03 -2.08 -16.92
C ALA A 229 -16.19 -1.58 -18.38
N THR A 230 -17.21 -2.06 -19.09
CA THR A 230 -17.45 -1.67 -20.48
C THR A 230 -17.91 -0.20 -20.56
N ILE A 231 -18.81 0.20 -19.67
CA ILE A 231 -19.29 1.60 -19.58
C ILE A 231 -18.17 2.51 -19.10
N GLN A 232 -17.38 2.09 -18.11
CA GLN A 232 -16.23 2.86 -17.63
C GLN A 232 -15.24 3.14 -18.76
N VAL A 233 -14.84 2.09 -19.50
CA VAL A 233 -13.90 2.20 -20.64
C VAL A 233 -14.47 3.14 -21.73
N ALA A 234 -15.75 3.01 -22.05
CA ALA A 234 -16.39 3.86 -23.04
C ALA A 234 -16.42 5.33 -22.59
N ALA A 235 -16.75 5.59 -21.32
CA ALA A 235 -16.76 6.92 -20.74
C ALA A 235 -15.36 7.56 -20.72
N GLU A 236 -14.32 6.79 -20.31
CA GLU A 236 -12.93 7.23 -20.30
C GLU A 236 -12.48 7.66 -21.71
N ARG A 237 -12.71 6.80 -22.70
CA ARG A 237 -12.36 7.09 -24.11
C ARG A 237 -13.10 8.30 -24.66
N ALA A 238 -14.41 8.43 -24.38
CA ALA A 238 -15.20 9.55 -24.82
C ALA A 238 -14.69 10.88 -24.25
N ILE A 239 -14.34 10.91 -22.96
CA ILE A 239 -13.74 12.08 -22.30
C ILE A 239 -12.38 12.42 -22.90
N ASP A 240 -11.49 11.42 -23.05
CA ASP A 240 -10.15 11.64 -23.62
C ASP A 240 -10.23 12.20 -25.06
N GLN A 241 -11.15 11.65 -25.86
CA GLN A 241 -11.40 12.09 -27.24
C GLN A 241 -11.96 13.53 -27.27
N GLN A 242 -12.90 13.85 -26.38
CA GLN A 242 -13.47 15.19 -26.30
C GLN A 242 -12.46 16.22 -25.83
N LEU A 243 -11.66 15.92 -24.78
CA LEU A 243 -10.59 16.80 -24.30
C LEU A 243 -9.61 17.13 -25.43
N SER A 244 -9.18 16.09 -26.17
CA SER A 244 -8.29 16.27 -27.31
C SER A 244 -8.91 17.15 -28.41
N SER A 245 -10.21 16.98 -28.72
CA SER A 245 -10.88 17.69 -29.81
C SER A 245 -11.07 19.18 -29.53
N ILE A 246 -11.30 19.55 -28.25
CA ILE A 246 -11.54 20.95 -27.86
C ILE A 246 -10.31 21.63 -27.23
N GLY A 247 -9.18 20.91 -27.09
CA GLY A 247 -7.97 21.43 -26.47
C GLY A 247 -8.11 21.70 -24.96
N ALA A 248 -9.02 21.02 -24.27
CA ALA A 248 -9.19 21.13 -22.82
C ALA A 248 -8.31 20.12 -22.09
N ASN A 249 -7.96 20.40 -20.82
CA ASN A 249 -7.01 19.60 -20.06
C ASN A 249 -7.63 18.89 -18.85
N ALA A 250 -8.86 19.20 -18.48
CA ALA A 250 -9.54 18.60 -17.35
C ALA A 250 -11.02 18.38 -17.65
N ALA A 251 -11.53 17.26 -17.19
CA ALA A 251 -12.97 16.93 -17.27
C ALA A 251 -13.33 15.87 -16.22
N ALA A 252 -14.62 15.77 -15.94
CA ALA A 252 -15.19 14.69 -15.15
C ALA A 252 -16.50 14.21 -15.76
N ALA A 253 -16.81 12.93 -15.58
CA ALA A 253 -18.09 12.36 -15.96
C ALA A 253 -18.53 11.30 -14.95
N VAL A 254 -19.83 11.23 -14.69
CA VAL A 254 -20.45 10.19 -13.87
C VAL A 254 -21.61 9.60 -14.65
N VAL A 255 -21.64 8.27 -14.78
CA VAL A 255 -22.75 7.54 -15.38
C VAL A 255 -23.49 6.81 -14.27
N MET A 256 -24.76 7.08 -14.10
CA MET A 256 -25.57 6.52 -13.03
C MET A 256 -26.85 5.88 -13.57
N ASN A 257 -27.32 4.86 -12.90
CA ASN A 257 -28.67 4.34 -13.06
C ASN A 257 -29.62 5.21 -12.22
N PRO A 258 -30.54 5.98 -12.84
CA PRO A 258 -31.40 6.90 -12.10
C PRO A 258 -32.46 6.19 -11.23
N GLN A 259 -32.79 4.93 -11.49
CA GLN A 259 -33.75 4.15 -10.72
C GLN A 259 -33.16 3.57 -9.46
N THR A 260 -31.87 3.13 -9.50
CA THR A 260 -31.23 2.45 -8.38
C THR A 260 -30.21 3.33 -7.64
N GLY A 261 -29.73 4.40 -8.31
CA GLY A 261 -28.63 5.23 -7.80
C GLY A 261 -27.24 4.61 -7.98
N GLU A 262 -27.15 3.46 -8.64
CA GLU A 262 -25.87 2.80 -8.88
C GLU A 262 -24.98 3.63 -9.81
N VAL A 263 -23.72 3.82 -9.40
CA VAL A 263 -22.70 4.44 -10.25
C VAL A 263 -22.11 3.37 -11.16
N LEU A 264 -22.33 3.51 -12.46
CA LEU A 264 -21.85 2.58 -13.49
C LEU A 264 -20.49 2.96 -14.04
N ALA A 265 -20.16 4.24 -14.06
CA ALA A 265 -18.84 4.76 -14.39
C ALA A 265 -18.58 6.10 -13.69
N LEU A 266 -17.31 6.34 -13.34
CA LEU A 266 -16.86 7.61 -12.79
C LEU A 266 -15.47 7.92 -13.36
N VAL A 267 -15.39 9.01 -14.09
CA VAL A 267 -14.17 9.46 -14.78
C VAL A 267 -13.73 10.81 -14.24
N SER A 268 -12.44 10.96 -14.01
CA SER A 268 -11.78 12.23 -13.69
C SER A 268 -10.50 12.35 -14.51
N ARG A 269 -10.28 13.52 -15.14
CA ARG A 269 -9.10 13.81 -15.94
C ARG A 269 -8.42 15.13 -15.54
N PRO A 270 -7.07 15.21 -15.64
CA PRO A 270 -6.17 14.10 -15.91
C PRO A 270 -6.21 13.04 -14.79
N SER A 271 -5.72 11.84 -15.08
CA SER A 271 -5.67 10.73 -14.15
C SER A 271 -4.20 10.34 -13.86
N PHE A 272 -4.00 9.39 -12.95
CA PHE A 272 -2.70 8.85 -12.57
C PHE A 272 -2.74 7.32 -12.64
N ASP A 273 -1.56 6.67 -12.71
CA ASP A 273 -1.47 5.21 -12.60
C ASP A 273 -1.25 4.81 -11.13
N PRO A 274 -2.20 4.14 -10.46
CA PRO A 274 -2.05 3.69 -9.08
C PRO A 274 -0.89 2.70 -8.88
N ASN A 275 -0.50 1.97 -9.93
CA ASN A 275 0.62 1.02 -9.85
C ASN A 275 1.95 1.70 -9.51
N LEU A 276 2.11 2.99 -9.81
CA LEU A 276 3.30 3.76 -9.45
C LEU A 276 3.52 3.87 -7.94
N PHE A 277 2.47 3.71 -7.14
CA PHE A 277 2.53 3.86 -5.68
C PHE A 277 2.77 2.56 -4.92
N VAL A 278 2.50 1.41 -5.56
CA VAL A 278 2.49 0.09 -4.90
C VAL A 278 3.83 -0.27 -4.25
N ASN A 279 4.94 0.08 -4.89
CA ASN A 279 6.30 -0.19 -4.41
C ASN A 279 7.05 1.09 -3.97
N GLY A 280 6.30 2.15 -3.69
CA GLY A 280 6.85 3.49 -3.50
C GLY A 280 7.04 4.22 -4.84
N ILE A 281 6.51 5.44 -4.91
CA ILE A 281 6.62 6.26 -6.13
C ILE A 281 8.02 6.86 -6.25
N SER A 282 8.58 6.84 -7.46
CA SER A 282 9.85 7.51 -7.72
C SER A 282 9.73 9.03 -7.59
N THR A 283 10.80 9.72 -7.20
CA THR A 283 10.83 11.19 -7.14
C THR A 283 10.48 11.82 -8.49
N LYS A 284 10.87 11.19 -9.59
CA LYS A 284 10.57 11.64 -10.94
C LYS A 284 9.07 11.56 -11.24
N ASP A 285 8.44 10.42 -10.96
CA ASP A 285 7.02 10.20 -11.25
C ASP A 285 6.15 11.05 -10.31
N TRP A 286 6.55 11.16 -9.05
CA TRP A 286 5.89 12.04 -8.08
C TRP A 286 5.90 13.49 -8.54
N LYS A 287 7.05 13.98 -9.04
CA LYS A 287 7.16 15.33 -9.55
C LYS A 287 6.21 15.58 -10.73
N VAL A 288 6.11 14.64 -11.66
CA VAL A 288 5.18 14.73 -12.81
C VAL A 288 3.72 14.84 -12.35
N ILE A 289 3.33 14.08 -11.35
CA ILE A 289 1.96 14.09 -10.82
C ILE A 289 1.71 15.34 -9.98
N ASN A 290 2.62 15.68 -9.07
CA ASN A 290 2.42 16.73 -8.07
C ASN A 290 2.55 18.15 -8.65
N GLU A 291 3.42 18.35 -9.65
CA GLU A 291 3.61 19.65 -10.31
C GLU A 291 2.64 19.87 -11.48
N ASN A 292 1.79 18.91 -11.78
CA ASN A 292 0.79 19.06 -12.84
C ASN A 292 -0.30 20.08 -12.42
N PRO A 293 -0.48 21.20 -13.16
CA PRO A 293 -1.41 22.25 -12.79
C PRO A 293 -2.88 21.82 -12.81
N TYR A 294 -3.18 20.66 -13.38
CA TYR A 294 -4.54 20.09 -13.43
C TYR A 294 -4.78 19.02 -12.37
N HIS A 295 -3.89 18.85 -11.40
CA HIS A 295 -4.04 18.01 -10.21
C HIS A 295 -4.57 16.61 -10.52
N PRO A 296 -3.78 15.69 -11.11
CA PRO A 296 -4.23 14.35 -11.53
C PRO A 296 -4.81 13.49 -10.40
N MET A 297 -4.41 13.74 -9.14
CA MET A 297 -4.90 12.98 -8.00
C MET A 297 -6.27 13.42 -7.49
N ASP A 298 -6.74 14.60 -7.90
CA ASP A 298 -8.04 15.10 -7.47
C ASP A 298 -9.17 14.38 -8.20
N ASN A 299 -10.12 13.83 -7.44
CA ASN A 299 -11.34 13.29 -8.01
C ASN A 299 -12.32 14.42 -8.35
N LYS A 300 -12.18 14.98 -9.54
CA LYS A 300 -12.96 16.12 -9.99
C LYS A 300 -14.47 15.84 -10.10
N ALA A 301 -14.85 14.58 -10.19
CA ALA A 301 -16.26 14.18 -10.21
C ALA A 301 -16.94 14.32 -8.84
N ILE A 302 -16.15 14.34 -7.74
CA ILE A 302 -16.67 14.41 -6.37
C ILE A 302 -16.28 15.71 -5.68
N THR A 303 -15.05 16.17 -5.88
CA THR A 303 -14.49 17.34 -5.16
C THR A 303 -14.44 18.61 -6.01
N GLY A 304 -14.73 18.50 -7.32
CA GLY A 304 -14.70 19.66 -8.20
C GLY A 304 -15.90 20.59 -7.96
N GLU A 305 -15.62 21.88 -7.82
CA GLU A 305 -16.63 22.93 -7.71
C GLU A 305 -16.71 23.67 -9.03
N TYR A 306 -17.88 23.60 -9.69
CA TYR A 306 -18.08 24.18 -11.00
C TYR A 306 -19.33 25.07 -11.02
N PRO A 307 -19.33 26.18 -11.79
CA PRO A 307 -20.55 26.97 -11.99
C PRO A 307 -21.66 26.07 -12.58
N PRO A 308 -22.86 26.02 -11.97
CA PRO A 308 -23.90 25.09 -12.36
C PRO A 308 -24.50 25.43 -13.75
N GLY A 309 -24.37 26.66 -14.20
CA GLY A 309 -24.90 27.10 -15.49
C GLY A 309 -26.40 26.83 -15.59
N SER A 310 -26.83 26.31 -16.74
CA SER A 310 -28.25 26.04 -17.03
C SER A 310 -28.88 24.95 -16.16
N THR A 311 -28.10 24.11 -15.46
CA THR A 311 -28.67 23.14 -14.52
C THR A 311 -29.37 23.81 -13.35
N PHE A 312 -28.96 25.04 -12.99
CA PHE A 312 -29.58 25.83 -11.95
C PHE A 312 -31.01 26.29 -12.31
N LYS A 313 -31.40 26.25 -13.61
CA LYS A 313 -32.75 26.60 -14.05
C LYS A 313 -33.85 25.71 -13.44
N ILE A 314 -33.50 24.46 -13.07
CA ILE A 314 -34.42 23.58 -12.36
C ILE A 314 -34.80 24.20 -11.02
N VAL A 315 -33.83 24.72 -10.25
CA VAL A 315 -34.05 25.38 -8.97
C VAL A 315 -34.85 26.66 -9.16
N THR A 316 -34.45 27.52 -10.13
CA THR A 316 -35.11 28.78 -10.42
C THR A 316 -36.57 28.57 -10.89
N GLY A 317 -36.80 27.60 -11.81
CA GLY A 317 -38.11 27.26 -12.29
C GLY A 317 -39.05 26.72 -11.22
N THR A 318 -38.52 25.80 -10.35
CA THR A 318 -39.29 25.27 -9.23
C THR A 318 -39.65 26.36 -8.23
N ALA A 319 -38.72 27.24 -7.89
CA ALA A 319 -38.98 28.38 -6.99
C ALA A 319 -40.05 29.31 -7.58
N ALA A 320 -39.95 29.66 -8.87
CA ALA A 320 -40.91 30.53 -9.52
C ALA A 320 -42.34 29.93 -9.52
N LEU A 321 -42.47 28.64 -9.73
CA LEU A 321 -43.76 27.93 -9.65
C LEU A 321 -44.29 27.86 -8.21
N GLN A 322 -43.45 27.56 -7.25
CA GLN A 322 -43.83 27.47 -5.84
C GLN A 322 -44.27 28.79 -5.24
N GLU A 323 -43.60 29.89 -5.61
CA GLU A 323 -43.90 31.24 -5.18
C GLU A 323 -45.05 31.87 -6.03
N ASN A 324 -45.62 31.13 -7.00
CA ASN A 324 -46.66 31.60 -7.91
C ASN A 324 -46.30 32.86 -8.73
N VAL A 325 -44.97 33.03 -8.98
CA VAL A 325 -44.47 34.15 -9.82
C VAL A 325 -44.76 33.90 -11.29
N VAL A 326 -44.80 32.64 -11.71
CA VAL A 326 -45.18 32.19 -13.04
C VAL A 326 -46.17 31.02 -12.97
N SER A 327 -47.03 30.88 -13.96
CA SER A 327 -47.92 29.74 -14.10
C SER A 327 -47.34 28.73 -15.11
N PRO A 328 -47.56 27.41 -14.96
CA PRO A 328 -47.13 26.40 -15.94
C PRO A 328 -47.63 26.63 -17.35
N ASN A 329 -48.78 27.32 -17.50
CA ASN A 329 -49.42 27.60 -18.77
C ASN A 329 -49.23 29.04 -19.24
N GLU A 330 -48.44 29.85 -18.54
CA GLU A 330 -48.17 31.22 -18.89
C GLU A 330 -47.30 31.30 -20.16
N ILE A 331 -47.72 32.09 -21.11
CA ILE A 331 -46.98 32.33 -22.35
C ILE A 331 -46.14 33.59 -22.16
N ILE A 332 -44.83 33.43 -22.10
CA ILE A 332 -43.87 34.53 -22.02
C ILE A 332 -43.35 34.78 -23.44
N TYR A 333 -43.59 35.97 -23.96
CA TYR A 333 -43.08 36.39 -25.27
C TYR A 333 -41.66 36.92 -25.14
N ASP A 334 -40.69 36.20 -25.72
CA ASP A 334 -39.30 36.65 -25.84
C ASP A 334 -39.06 37.24 -27.22
N SER A 335 -38.83 38.54 -27.29
CA SER A 335 -38.56 39.26 -28.55
C SER A 335 -37.11 39.06 -29.06
N GLY A 336 -36.32 38.25 -28.39
CA GLY A 336 -34.90 38.02 -28.72
C GLY A 336 -33.98 39.23 -28.44
N ARG A 337 -34.48 40.25 -27.73
CA ARG A 337 -33.66 41.40 -27.31
C ARG A 337 -33.04 41.15 -25.93
N HIS A 338 -31.78 41.57 -25.77
CA HIS A 338 -31.08 41.48 -24.48
C HIS A 338 -31.73 42.42 -23.46
N TRP A 339 -32.09 41.88 -22.32
CA TRP A 339 -32.50 42.66 -21.17
C TRP A 339 -31.24 43.16 -20.46
N ILE A 340 -31.09 44.51 -20.44
CA ILE A 340 -30.06 45.14 -19.62
C ILE A 340 -30.63 45.24 -18.21
N ILE A 341 -30.11 44.43 -17.29
CA ILE A 341 -30.42 44.60 -15.87
C ILE A 341 -29.71 45.88 -15.41
N PRO A 342 -30.45 46.92 -14.95
CA PRO A 342 -29.82 48.10 -14.41
C PRO A 342 -28.90 47.70 -13.26
N LYS A 343 -27.67 48.17 -13.29
CA LYS A 343 -26.78 48.05 -12.11
C LYS A 343 -27.44 48.86 -11.00
N GLY A 344 -27.92 48.17 -9.96
CA GLY A 344 -28.33 48.77 -8.70
C GLY A 344 -27.16 49.40 -7.94
#